data_60e11b88ee506cd8b4c9f7aaf44dbf84
#
_entry.id   60e11b88ee506cd8b4c9f7aaf44dbf84
#
_cell.length_a   1.000
_cell.length_b   1.000
_cell.length_c   1.000
_cell.angle_alpha   90.00
_cell.angle_beta   90.00
_cell.angle_gamma   90.00
#
_symmetry.space_group_name_H-M   'P 1'
#
loop_
_entity.id
_entity.type
_entity.pdbx_description
1 polymer ?
#
loop_
_entity_poly.entity_id
_entity_poly.type
_entity_poly.pdbx_seq_one_letter_code
_entity_poly.pdbx_strand_id
1 'polypeptide(L)'
;MSNNDIMKKLRVAMKFTDDDIVKVLDLADFRITKTELTAIFRADDHPNFKPCGDQILRNFLNGLIIYKRGVRPKAEPKDQAE
;
A
#
# COMPACT_ATOMS: atom_id res chain seq x y z
N MET A 1 11.45 2.61 13.06
CA MET A 1 10.10 2.65 12.49
C MET A 1 9.88 1.39 11.65
N SER A 2 8.82 0.67 11.92
CA SER A 2 8.53 -0.55 11.17
C SER A 2 7.79 -0.25 9.88
N ASN A 3 7.72 -1.24 8.99
CA ASN A 3 6.93 -1.08 7.78
C ASN A 3 5.46 -0.82 8.12
N ASN A 4 4.97 -1.43 9.20
CA ASN A 4 3.61 -1.18 9.65
C ASN A 4 3.41 0.28 10.01
N ASP A 5 4.38 0.88 10.69
CA ASP A 5 4.31 2.29 11.04
C ASP A 5 4.32 3.18 9.81
N ILE A 6 5.14 2.83 8.84
CA ILE A 6 5.20 3.59 7.57
C ILE A 6 3.86 3.53 6.87
N MET A 7 3.27 2.33 6.78
CA MET A 7 1.98 2.17 6.14
C MET A 7 0.90 2.99 6.85
N LYS A 8 0.93 2.98 8.19
CA LYS A 8 -0.05 3.74 8.97
C LYS A 8 0.08 5.23 8.71
N LYS A 9 1.31 5.73 8.65
CA LYS A 9 1.54 7.14 8.40
C LYS A 9 1.12 7.54 6.99
N LEU A 10 1.38 6.69 6.01
CA LEU A 10 0.95 6.96 4.65
C LEU A 10 -0.56 6.96 4.54
N ARG A 11 -1.21 6.04 5.23
CA ARG A 11 -2.66 5.98 5.24
C ARG A 11 -3.26 7.28 5.75
N VAL A 12 -2.71 7.80 6.84
CA VAL A 12 -3.18 9.04 7.43
C VAL A 12 -2.88 10.23 6.51
N ALA A 13 -1.67 10.28 6.00
CA ALA A 13 -1.25 11.39 5.14
C ALA A 13 -2.10 11.49 3.87
N MET A 14 -2.46 10.36 3.31
CA MET A 14 -3.25 10.30 2.09
C MET A 14 -4.74 10.30 2.35
N LYS A 15 -5.14 10.14 3.61
CA LYS A 15 -6.55 10.03 4.00
C LYS A 15 -7.22 8.85 3.31
N PHE A 16 -6.50 7.74 3.25
CA PHE A 16 -7.03 6.55 2.59
C PHE A 16 -7.87 5.71 3.54
N THR A 17 -8.91 5.12 2.99
CA THR A 17 -9.64 4.05 3.65
C THR A 17 -8.95 2.73 3.29
N ASP A 18 -9.36 1.64 3.93
CA ASP A 18 -8.83 0.32 3.60
C ASP A 18 -9.09 -0.01 2.13
N ASP A 19 -10.26 0.34 1.62
CA ASP A 19 -10.58 0.11 0.21
C ASP A 19 -9.63 0.87 -0.71
N ASP A 20 -9.29 2.09 -0.34
CA ASP A 20 -8.36 2.88 -1.13
C ASP A 20 -7.00 2.22 -1.20
N ILE A 21 -6.53 1.68 -0.08
CA ILE A 21 -5.23 1.03 -0.04
C ILE A 21 -5.23 -0.24 -0.88
N VAL A 22 -6.31 -1.01 -0.83
CA VAL A 22 -6.44 -2.20 -1.68
C VAL A 22 -6.35 -1.79 -3.15
N LYS A 23 -7.02 -0.70 -3.52
CA LYS A 23 -6.98 -0.22 -4.90
C LYS A 23 -5.59 0.24 -5.31
N VAL A 24 -4.89 0.93 -4.43
CA VAL A 24 -3.54 1.39 -4.71
C VAL A 24 -2.60 0.21 -4.92
N LEU A 25 -2.71 -0.81 -4.08
CA LEU A 25 -1.90 -2.02 -4.26
C LEU A 25 -2.24 -2.71 -5.56
N ASP A 26 -3.51 -2.71 -5.92
CA ASP A 26 -3.95 -3.34 -7.16
C ASP A 26 -3.35 -2.63 -8.40
N LEU A 27 -3.12 -1.33 -8.31
CA LEU A 27 -2.46 -0.61 -9.39
C LEU A 27 -1.05 -1.13 -9.66
N ALA A 28 -0.41 -1.68 -8.64
CA ALA A 28 0.91 -2.30 -8.78
C ALA A 28 0.80 -3.81 -8.97
N ASP A 29 -0.37 -4.29 -9.36
CA ASP A 29 -0.64 -5.71 -9.58
C ASP A 29 -0.40 -6.56 -8.34
N PHE A 30 -0.64 -5.98 -7.18
CA PHE A 30 -0.48 -6.70 -5.93
C PHE A 30 -1.83 -6.79 -5.23
N ARG A 31 -2.33 -8.00 -5.05
CA ARG A 31 -3.63 -8.18 -4.41
C ARG A 31 -3.49 -8.55 -2.95
N ILE A 32 -4.29 -7.93 -2.14
CA ILE A 32 -4.32 -8.19 -0.72
C ILE A 32 -5.78 -8.21 -0.29
N THR A 33 -6.10 -9.04 0.67
CA THR A 33 -7.46 -9.06 1.20
C THR A 33 -7.59 -7.98 2.27
N LYS A 34 -8.82 -7.55 2.53
CA LYS A 34 -9.08 -6.59 3.58
C LYS A 34 -8.72 -7.16 4.95
N THR A 35 -8.88 -8.46 5.12
CA THR A 35 -8.52 -9.13 6.37
C THR A 35 -7.03 -9.00 6.64
N GLU A 36 -6.21 -9.25 5.62
CA GLU A 36 -4.77 -9.11 5.77
C GLU A 36 -4.38 -7.67 6.05
N LEU A 37 -5.00 -6.75 5.33
CA LEU A 37 -4.70 -5.34 5.50
C LEU A 37 -5.07 -4.87 6.91
N THR A 38 -6.23 -5.29 7.40
CA THR A 38 -6.67 -4.94 8.74
C THR A 38 -5.66 -5.45 9.78
N ALA A 39 -5.15 -6.66 9.59
CA ALA A 39 -4.17 -7.23 10.51
C ALA A 39 -2.88 -6.40 10.54
N ILE A 40 -2.48 -5.85 9.41
CA ILE A 40 -1.29 -5.01 9.32
C ILE A 40 -1.49 -3.70 10.08
N PHE A 41 -2.69 -3.18 10.09
CA PHE A 41 -2.99 -1.91 10.76
C PHE A 41 -3.37 -2.02 12.22
N ARG A 42 -3.39 -3.23 12.79
CA ARG A 42 -3.68 -3.40 14.20
C ARG A 42 -2.51 -2.94 15.05
N ALA A 43 -2.77 -2.76 16.32
CA ALA A 43 -1.69 -2.44 17.26
C ALA A 43 -0.71 -3.60 17.36
N ASP A 44 0.54 -3.29 17.60
CA ASP A 44 1.61 -4.30 17.64
C ASP A 44 1.35 -5.40 18.65
N ASP A 45 0.66 -5.09 19.73
CA ASP A 45 0.37 -6.07 20.77
C ASP A 45 -0.95 -6.81 20.56
N HIS A 46 -1.65 -6.55 19.45
CA HIS A 46 -2.88 -7.25 19.15
C HIS A 46 -2.57 -8.69 18.75
N PRO A 47 -3.32 -9.68 19.26
CA PRO A 47 -3.03 -11.08 18.93
C PRO A 47 -3.11 -11.39 17.43
N ASN A 48 -3.88 -10.65 16.70
CA ASN A 48 -4.01 -10.85 15.25
C ASN A 48 -3.18 -9.87 14.43
N PHE A 49 -2.26 -9.17 15.07
CA PHE A 49 -1.35 -8.27 14.36
C PHE A 49 -0.48 -9.08 13.40
N LYS A 50 -0.24 -8.51 12.25
CA LYS A 50 0.61 -9.14 11.26
C LYS A 50 1.66 -8.13 10.79
N PRO A 51 2.93 -8.51 10.78
CA PRO A 51 3.97 -7.60 10.30
C PRO A 51 3.81 -7.35 8.80
N CYS A 52 4.04 -6.12 8.38
CA CYS A 52 4.00 -5.76 6.98
C CYS A 52 5.34 -6.11 6.36
N GLY A 53 5.34 -7.00 5.39
CA GLY A 53 6.56 -7.36 4.70
C GLY A 53 7.02 -6.26 3.76
N ASP A 54 8.28 -6.31 3.38
CA ASP A 54 8.85 -5.34 2.46
C ASP A 54 8.13 -5.35 1.12
N GLN A 55 7.68 -6.51 0.70
CA GLN A 55 6.98 -6.64 -0.57
C GLN A 55 5.70 -5.83 -0.59
N ILE A 56 4.95 -5.86 0.49
CA ILE A 56 3.71 -5.10 0.58
C ILE A 56 4.01 -3.61 0.54
N LEU A 57 4.98 -3.17 1.34
CA LEU A 57 5.33 -1.76 1.38
C LEU A 57 5.83 -1.29 0.02
N ARG A 58 6.69 -2.07 -0.61
CA ARG A 58 7.25 -1.71 -1.91
C ARG A 58 6.15 -1.57 -2.96
N ASN A 59 5.23 -2.52 -2.99
CA ASN A 59 4.14 -2.47 -3.95
C ASN A 59 3.17 -1.33 -3.65
N PHE A 60 2.98 -1.02 -2.38
CA PHE A 60 2.14 0.12 -2.03
C PHE A 60 2.77 1.42 -2.53
N LEU A 61 4.08 1.58 -2.35
CA LEU A 61 4.77 2.77 -2.82
C LEU A 61 4.71 2.87 -4.34
N ASN A 62 4.91 1.76 -5.03
CA ASN A 62 4.79 1.73 -6.49
C ASN A 62 3.37 2.10 -6.93
N GLY A 63 2.38 1.57 -6.23
CA GLY A 63 1.00 1.90 -6.52
C GLY A 63 0.70 3.37 -6.29
N LEU A 64 1.30 3.96 -5.26
CA LEU A 64 1.13 5.38 -5.00
C LEU A 64 1.67 6.24 -6.13
N ILE A 65 2.79 5.84 -6.69
CA ILE A 65 3.37 6.56 -7.83
C ILE A 65 2.36 6.58 -8.98
N ILE A 66 1.79 5.43 -9.28
CA ILE A 66 0.79 5.34 -10.34
C ILE A 66 -0.44 6.16 -9.99
N TYR A 67 -0.90 6.05 -8.75
CA TYR A 67 -2.07 6.75 -8.28
C TYR A 67 -1.92 8.27 -8.40
N LYS A 68 -0.77 8.78 -7.98
CA LYS A 68 -0.54 10.23 -8.01
C LYS A 68 -0.35 10.75 -9.43
N ARG A 69 0.13 9.91 -10.33
CA ARG A 69 0.28 10.30 -11.72
C ARG A 69 -0.98 10.10 -12.53
N GLY A 70 -1.91 9.36 -11.98
CA GLY A 70 -3.11 8.98 -12.71
C GLY A 70 -2.89 7.70 -13.48
N VAL A 71 -3.92 6.89 -13.58
CA VAL A 71 -3.85 5.61 -14.26
C VAL A 71 -3.83 5.85 -15.76
N ARG A 72 -2.87 5.25 -16.45
CA ARG A 72 -2.79 5.38 -17.88
C ARG A 72 -2.94 4.06 -18.52
N PRO A 73 -3.60 4.01 -19.64
CA PRO A 73 -3.75 2.74 -20.31
C PRO A 73 -2.44 2.14 -20.72
N LYS A 74 -1.48 2.91 -21.04
CA LYS A 74 -0.32 2.46 -21.45
C LYS A 74 0.70 3.01 -20.91
N ALA A 75 1.27 2.63 -20.45
CA ALA A 75 2.21 3.07 -19.83
C ALA A 75 3.27 3.56 -20.43
N GLU A 76 3.83 4.12 -20.14
CA GLU A 76 4.76 4.54 -20.61
C GLU A 76 5.74 4.27 -19.93
N PRO A 77 6.28 3.85 -20.05
CA PRO A 77 7.20 3.27 -19.46
C PRO A 77 8.22 4.02 -18.94
N LYS A 78 8.65 4.28 -18.91
CA LYS A 78 9.61 4.72 -18.52
C LYS A 78 9.73 5.52 -17.75
N ASP A 79 9.58 5.85 -17.37
CA ASP A 79 9.71 6.56 -16.71
C ASP A 79 9.88 6.32 -15.58
N GLN A 80 9.69 5.73 -15.26
CA GLN A 80 9.87 5.45 -14.31
C GLN A 80 10.81 5.45 -13.77
N ALA A 81 11.16 5.56 -13.73
CA ALA A 81 11.98 5.46 -13.29
C ALA A 81 12.31 5.88 -12.48
N GLU A 82 12.24 6.11 -12.00
CA GLU A 82 12.59 6.21 -11.26
C GLU A 82 12.80 6.10 -10.81
#